data_f06dd78d70e86ddac6d5c02e8036afb0
#
_entry.id   f06dd78d70e86ddac6d5c02e8036afb0
#
_cell.length_a   1.000
_cell.length_b   1.000
_cell.length_c   1.000
_cell.angle_alpha   90.00
_cell.angle_beta   90.00
_cell.angle_gamma   90.00
#
_symmetry.space_group_name_H-M   'P 1'
#
loop_
_entity.id
_entity.type
_entity.pdbx_description
1 polymer ?
#
loop_
_entity_poly.entity_id
_entity_poly.type
_entity_poly.pdbx_seq_one_letter_code
_entity_poly.pdbx_strand_id
1 'polypeptide(L)'
;KPKKTDISFQTRAYLLTDKIYWEKYEITRQQLLEDRVMAVSKIKIVGKKGTNISTPYTPCYAYTEFDSGNRKLYFPYREGSKRFLTNCSKNDIGGLHNLDLNDPQLIITKSYKDYRVLKNQGYNCVWFQNEGMTPDMEFLDPLISSFSDVIVFFDNDKTGIEASIKLVEKLQLIYGKGYSLYLPTELLVEGIKDPSDLIAKKGRQELLNFLNSNI
;
A
#
# COMPACT_ATOMS: atom_id res chain seq x y z
N LYS A 1 -23.98 16.29 0.69
CA LYS A 1 -22.71 15.52 0.78
C LYS A 1 -22.99 14.31 1.68
N PRO A 2 -22.63 13.07 1.29
CA PRO A 2 -22.76 11.92 2.19
C PRO A 2 -21.93 12.18 3.45
N LYS A 3 -22.52 11.91 4.63
CA LYS A 3 -21.79 12.04 5.90
C LYS A 3 -20.57 11.13 5.86
N LYS A 4 -19.38 11.71 5.98
CA LYS A 4 -18.11 10.96 6.06
C LYS A 4 -18.20 10.00 7.24
N THR A 5 -17.97 8.73 7.01
CA THR A 5 -17.93 7.72 8.09
C THR A 5 -16.71 8.01 8.94
N ASP A 6 -16.89 8.32 10.22
CA ASP A 6 -15.77 8.48 11.14
C ASP A 6 -15.43 7.10 11.75
N ILE A 7 -14.14 6.77 11.72
CA ILE A 7 -13.59 5.51 12.24
C ILE A 7 -12.66 5.85 13.39
N SER A 8 -13.02 5.45 14.60
CA SER A 8 -12.12 5.50 15.75
C SER A 8 -11.72 4.09 16.18
N PHE A 9 -10.55 3.97 16.79
CA PHE A 9 -10.05 2.67 17.25
C PHE A 9 -9.20 2.81 18.52
N GLN A 10 -9.03 1.69 19.22
CA GLN A 10 -8.10 1.55 20.34
C GLN A 10 -6.95 0.64 19.90
N THR A 11 -5.74 1.05 20.20
CA THR A 11 -4.54 0.25 19.95
C THR A 11 -4.37 -0.85 21.01
N ARG A 12 -3.54 -1.82 20.68
CA ARG A 12 -3.06 -2.84 21.62
C ARG A 12 -1.54 -3.04 21.48
N ALA A 13 -0.98 -3.76 22.41
CA ALA A 13 0.40 -4.22 22.27
C ALA A 13 0.57 -5.12 21.04
N TYR A 14 1.75 -5.07 20.46
CA TYR A 14 2.15 -5.94 19.35
C TYR A 14 2.41 -7.35 19.90
N LEU A 15 1.73 -8.35 19.39
CA LEU A 15 1.76 -9.73 19.84
C LEU A 15 2.63 -10.62 18.94
N LEU A 16 2.90 -11.83 19.39
CA LEU A 16 3.63 -12.83 18.60
C LEU A 16 2.93 -13.13 17.28
N THR A 17 1.60 -13.14 17.25
CA THR A 17 0.80 -13.33 16.01
C THR A 17 1.02 -12.23 15.00
N ASP A 18 1.23 -10.99 15.45
CA ASP A 18 1.56 -9.86 14.57
C ASP A 18 2.97 -10.02 14.00
N LYS A 19 3.91 -10.42 14.84
CA LYS A 19 5.29 -10.70 14.42
C LYS A 19 5.32 -11.77 13.33
N ILE A 20 4.69 -12.93 13.57
CA ILE A 20 4.60 -14.02 12.59
C ILE A 20 3.95 -13.56 11.28
N TYR A 21 2.96 -12.69 11.36
CA TYR A 21 2.31 -12.17 10.15
C TYR A 21 3.24 -11.29 9.32
N TRP A 22 3.90 -10.32 9.93
CA TRP A 22 4.71 -9.33 9.21
C TRP A 22 6.09 -9.86 8.80
N GLU A 23 6.64 -10.82 9.55
CA GLU A 23 7.90 -11.48 9.20
C GLU A 23 7.86 -12.21 7.85
N LYS A 24 6.68 -12.64 7.38
CA LYS A 24 6.51 -13.20 6.03
C LYS A 24 6.91 -12.24 4.91
N TYR A 25 6.84 -10.96 5.19
CA TYR A 25 7.17 -9.87 4.26
C TYR A 25 8.48 -9.17 4.66
N GLU A 26 9.22 -9.72 5.61
CA GLU A 26 10.42 -9.11 6.18
C GLU A 26 10.19 -7.68 6.72
N ILE A 27 8.98 -7.43 7.23
CA ILE A 27 8.59 -6.15 7.81
C ILE A 27 8.71 -6.22 9.33
N THR A 28 9.55 -5.37 9.90
CA THR A 28 9.81 -5.33 11.34
C THR A 28 8.78 -4.45 12.07
N ARG A 29 8.67 -4.66 13.39
CA ARG A 29 7.85 -3.80 14.27
C ARG A 29 8.30 -2.34 14.20
N GLN A 30 9.61 -2.08 14.15
CA GLN A 30 10.16 -0.73 14.10
C GLN A 30 9.67 0.01 12.83
N GLN A 31 9.72 -0.66 11.68
CA GLN A 31 9.23 -0.12 10.42
C GLN A 31 7.73 0.17 10.44
N LEU A 32 6.93 -0.71 11.08
CA LEU A 32 5.49 -0.45 11.26
C LEU A 32 5.23 0.82 12.08
N LEU A 33 6.03 1.06 13.13
CA LEU A 33 5.90 2.26 13.95
C LEU A 33 6.31 3.53 13.19
N GLU A 34 7.39 3.47 12.41
CA GLU A 34 7.84 4.55 11.53
C GLU A 34 6.75 4.95 10.54
N ASP A 35 6.08 3.96 9.95
CA ASP A 35 4.98 4.16 9.00
C ASP A 35 3.62 4.39 9.69
N ARG A 36 3.59 4.60 11.02
CA ARG A 36 2.36 4.81 11.80
C ARG A 36 1.32 3.72 11.61
N VAL A 37 1.78 2.46 11.52
CA VAL A 37 0.94 1.27 11.46
C VAL A 37 0.78 0.68 12.86
N MET A 38 -0.46 0.63 13.35
CA MET A 38 -0.75 0.26 14.72
C MET A 38 -1.60 -1.00 14.79
N ALA A 39 -1.28 -1.90 15.75
CA ALA A 39 -2.14 -3.05 16.06
C ALA A 39 -3.38 -2.57 16.81
N VAL A 40 -4.55 -3.07 16.42
CA VAL A 40 -5.86 -2.59 16.87
C VAL A 40 -6.58 -3.65 17.72
N SER A 41 -7.19 -3.21 18.83
CA SER A 41 -8.01 -4.06 19.70
C SER A 41 -9.51 -3.83 19.57
N LYS A 42 -9.93 -2.58 19.35
CA LYS A 42 -11.34 -2.21 19.21
C LYS A 42 -11.52 -1.16 18.14
N ILE A 43 -12.63 -1.24 17.42
CA ILE A 43 -12.99 -0.28 16.37
C ILE A 43 -14.40 0.18 16.64
N LYS A 44 -14.63 1.48 16.54
CA LYS A 44 -15.95 2.11 16.61
C LYS A 44 -16.22 2.87 15.32
N ILE A 45 -17.34 2.58 14.67
CA ILE A 45 -17.79 3.30 13.48
C ILE A 45 -18.87 4.28 13.91
N VAL A 46 -18.62 5.57 13.75
CA VAL A 46 -19.56 6.65 14.10
C VAL A 46 -20.50 6.88 12.91
N GLY A 47 -21.81 6.96 13.18
CA GLY A 47 -22.83 7.24 12.15
C GLY A 47 -23.61 6.04 11.62
N LYS A 48 -23.19 4.82 11.90
CA LYS A 48 -24.03 3.61 11.82
C LYS A 48 -24.33 3.15 13.24
N LYS A 49 -25.58 2.75 13.53
CA LYS A 49 -25.98 2.27 14.87
C LYS A 49 -24.89 1.35 15.44
N GLY A 50 -24.04 1.94 16.31
CA GLY A 50 -23.17 1.29 17.25
C GLY A 50 -22.38 0.05 16.81
N THR A 51 -21.71 0.05 15.65
CA THR A 51 -20.89 -1.12 15.28
C THR A 51 -19.55 -1.03 16.01
N ASN A 52 -19.42 -1.80 17.09
CA ASN A 52 -18.17 -2.03 17.76
C ASN A 52 -17.59 -3.37 17.28
N ILE A 53 -16.35 -3.36 16.77
CA ILE A 53 -15.63 -4.57 16.37
C ILE A 53 -14.49 -4.77 17.36
N SER A 54 -14.42 -5.93 17.99
CA SER A 54 -13.34 -6.29 18.90
C SER A 54 -12.36 -7.23 18.22
N THR A 55 -11.06 -6.91 18.32
CA THR A 55 -9.97 -7.67 17.68
C THR A 55 -8.76 -7.86 18.61
N PRO A 56 -8.95 -8.20 19.91
CA PRO A 56 -7.85 -8.16 20.88
C PRO A 56 -6.75 -9.19 20.60
N TYR A 57 -7.08 -10.31 19.97
CA TYR A 57 -6.16 -11.42 19.68
C TYR A 57 -6.04 -11.73 18.19
N THR A 58 -6.83 -11.08 17.34
CA THR A 58 -6.79 -11.28 15.90
C THR A 58 -6.00 -10.13 15.24
N PRO A 59 -5.04 -10.41 14.38
CA PRO A 59 -4.34 -9.38 13.64
C PRO A 59 -5.30 -8.42 12.94
N CYS A 60 -5.20 -7.16 13.33
CA CYS A 60 -5.88 -6.04 12.72
C CYS A 60 -4.97 -4.83 12.84
N TYR A 61 -4.76 -4.10 11.75
CA TYR A 61 -3.81 -3.00 11.69
C TYR A 61 -4.49 -1.74 11.16
N ALA A 62 -4.15 -0.60 11.75
CA ALA A 62 -4.59 0.72 11.31
C ALA A 62 -3.43 1.44 10.64
N TYR A 63 -3.62 1.85 9.39
CA TYR A 63 -2.76 2.78 8.67
C TYR A 63 -3.26 4.20 8.95
N THR A 64 -2.43 5.05 9.53
CA THR A 64 -2.81 6.38 10.04
C THR A 64 -1.91 7.50 9.55
N GLU A 65 -1.12 7.25 8.52
CA GLU A 65 -0.13 8.18 8.00
C GLU A 65 -0.71 9.34 7.16
N PHE A 66 -2.00 9.28 6.83
CA PHE A 66 -2.62 10.23 5.90
C PHE A 66 -2.86 11.60 6.54
N ASP A 67 -2.43 12.68 5.87
CA ASP A 67 -2.58 14.07 6.33
C ASP A 67 -4.05 14.50 6.50
N SER A 68 -4.95 13.86 5.77
CA SER A 68 -6.40 14.06 5.92
C SER A 68 -6.96 13.62 7.27
N GLY A 69 -6.17 12.89 8.08
CA GLY A 69 -6.64 12.23 9.29
C GLY A 69 -7.55 11.02 9.04
N ASN A 70 -7.72 10.60 7.77
CA ASN A 70 -8.43 9.38 7.41
C ASN A 70 -7.64 8.14 7.84
N ARG A 71 -8.32 7.00 7.84
CA ARG A 71 -7.75 5.75 8.35
C ARG A 71 -8.18 4.59 7.49
N LYS A 72 -7.26 3.65 7.30
CA LYS A 72 -7.53 2.37 6.67
C LYS A 72 -7.19 1.26 7.64
N LEU A 73 -8.15 0.43 7.98
CA LEU A 73 -7.95 -0.74 8.83
C LEU A 73 -7.86 -1.99 7.95
N TYR A 74 -6.88 -2.82 8.25
CA TYR A 74 -6.57 -4.03 7.52
C TYR A 74 -6.75 -5.26 8.40
N PHE A 75 -7.51 -6.23 7.92
CA PHE A 75 -7.79 -7.52 8.55
C PHE A 75 -7.19 -8.65 7.70
N PRO A 76 -5.95 -9.08 7.94
CA PRO A 76 -5.23 -10.00 7.04
C PRO A 76 -5.92 -11.34 6.81
N TYR A 77 -6.67 -11.83 7.81
CA TYR A 77 -7.32 -13.14 7.74
C TYR A 77 -8.80 -13.10 7.32
N ARG A 78 -9.27 -11.94 6.85
CA ARG A 78 -10.58 -11.83 6.22
C ARG A 78 -10.45 -11.90 4.71
N GLU A 79 -11.56 -12.20 4.02
CA GLU A 79 -11.58 -12.36 2.56
C GLU A 79 -12.25 -11.19 1.85
N GLY A 80 -11.89 -10.98 0.60
CA GLY A 80 -12.47 -10.01 -0.30
C GLY A 80 -12.55 -8.59 0.30
N SER A 81 -13.65 -7.90 0.08
CA SER A 81 -13.88 -6.54 0.58
C SER A 81 -13.91 -6.41 2.11
N LYS A 82 -14.09 -7.52 2.83
CA LYS A 82 -14.07 -7.54 4.30
C LYS A 82 -12.68 -7.36 4.90
N ARG A 83 -11.63 -7.48 4.07
CA ARG A 83 -10.23 -7.28 4.49
C ARG A 83 -9.94 -5.84 4.88
N PHE A 84 -10.74 -4.89 4.40
CA PHE A 84 -10.51 -3.47 4.67
C PHE A 84 -11.76 -2.78 5.21
N LEU A 85 -11.52 -1.87 6.16
CA LEU A 85 -12.48 -0.88 6.60
C LEU A 85 -11.80 0.47 6.53
N THR A 86 -12.34 1.41 5.74
CA THR A 86 -11.66 2.67 5.47
C THR A 86 -12.64 3.83 5.32
N ASN A 87 -12.19 5.03 5.67
CA ASN A 87 -12.79 6.29 5.30
C ASN A 87 -11.84 7.12 4.41
N CYS A 88 -10.77 6.49 3.92
CA CYS A 88 -9.86 7.12 2.98
C CYS A 88 -10.54 7.42 1.65
N SER A 89 -10.14 8.54 1.06
CA SER A 89 -10.46 8.93 -0.31
C SER A 89 -9.37 8.44 -1.26
N LYS A 90 -9.59 8.57 -2.56
CA LYS A 90 -8.55 8.31 -3.57
C LYS A 90 -7.31 9.21 -3.43
N ASN A 91 -7.47 10.40 -2.84
CA ASN A 91 -6.39 11.37 -2.65
C ASN A 91 -5.56 11.13 -1.37
N ASP A 92 -5.91 10.12 -0.58
CA ASP A 92 -5.11 9.69 0.57
C ASP A 92 -3.98 8.77 0.09
N ILE A 93 -2.85 9.36 -0.29
CA ILE A 93 -1.64 8.64 -0.73
C ILE A 93 -0.81 8.31 0.50
N GLY A 94 -0.39 7.04 0.61
CA GLY A 94 0.50 6.63 1.69
C GLY A 94 1.97 6.64 1.28
N GLY A 95 2.86 6.76 2.25
CA GLY A 95 4.32 6.76 2.05
C GLY A 95 4.93 8.13 1.77
N LEU A 96 4.14 9.19 1.64
CA LEU A 96 4.63 10.54 1.29
C LEU A 96 5.69 11.08 2.26
N HIS A 97 5.55 10.78 3.55
CA HIS A 97 6.44 11.27 4.61
C HIS A 97 7.84 10.64 4.59
N ASN A 98 8.03 9.60 3.81
CA ASN A 98 9.29 8.85 3.70
C ASN A 98 10.00 9.02 2.36
N LEU A 99 9.57 9.97 1.53
CA LEU A 99 10.20 10.21 0.23
C LEU A 99 11.54 10.94 0.38
N ASP A 100 12.53 10.50 -0.39
CA ASP A 100 13.77 11.24 -0.63
C ASP A 100 13.64 11.97 -1.97
N LEU A 101 13.52 13.29 -1.93
CA LEU A 101 13.38 14.11 -3.14
C LEU A 101 14.70 14.29 -3.91
N ASN A 102 15.84 13.80 -3.40
CA ASN A 102 17.10 13.78 -4.12
C ASN A 102 17.23 12.53 -5.03
N ASP A 103 16.45 11.50 -4.81
CA ASP A 103 16.38 10.34 -5.68
C ASP A 103 15.50 10.67 -6.90
N PRO A 104 15.95 10.48 -8.14
CA PRO A 104 15.19 10.83 -9.33
C PRO A 104 14.00 9.89 -9.58
N GLN A 105 13.92 8.75 -8.91
CA GLN A 105 12.97 7.69 -9.21
C GLN A 105 11.85 7.58 -8.17
N LEU A 106 10.62 7.33 -8.62
CA LEU A 106 9.46 7.05 -7.80
C LEU A 106 8.75 5.78 -8.25
N ILE A 107 8.47 4.86 -7.34
CA ILE A 107 7.60 3.71 -7.58
C ILE A 107 6.23 3.95 -6.95
N ILE A 108 5.17 3.77 -7.73
CA ILE A 108 3.78 3.84 -7.28
C ILE A 108 3.22 2.43 -7.17
N THR A 109 2.80 2.05 -5.96
CA THR A 109 2.14 0.77 -5.70
C THR A 109 0.68 0.97 -5.23
N LYS A 110 -0.03 -0.10 -4.90
CA LYS A 110 -1.43 -0.05 -4.46
C LYS A 110 -1.65 -0.59 -3.05
N SER A 111 -0.63 -1.06 -2.37
CA SER A 111 -0.75 -1.59 -1.02
C SER A 111 0.40 -1.17 -0.12
N TYR A 112 0.10 -1.05 1.17
CA TYR A 112 1.12 -0.79 2.18
C TYR A 112 2.23 -1.87 2.19
N LYS A 113 1.89 -3.15 1.98
CA LYS A 113 2.88 -4.22 1.98
C LYS A 113 3.88 -4.06 0.85
N ASP A 114 3.39 -3.81 -0.37
CA ASP A 114 4.25 -3.61 -1.55
C ASP A 114 5.13 -2.39 -1.38
N TYR A 115 4.55 -1.27 -0.94
CA TYR A 115 5.29 -0.07 -0.55
C TYR A 115 6.44 -0.41 0.41
N ARG A 116 6.13 -1.11 1.52
CA ARG A 116 7.14 -1.33 2.55
C ARG A 116 8.23 -2.29 2.12
N VAL A 117 7.90 -3.35 1.38
CA VAL A 117 8.92 -4.27 0.88
C VAL A 117 9.86 -3.62 -0.14
N LEU A 118 9.35 -2.74 -1.01
CA LEU A 118 10.18 -1.97 -1.95
C LEU A 118 11.03 -0.90 -1.23
N LYS A 119 10.44 -0.20 -0.25
CA LYS A 119 11.17 0.73 0.61
C LYS A 119 12.33 0.06 1.35
N ASN A 120 12.16 -1.21 1.78
CA ASN A 120 13.22 -2.00 2.42
C ASN A 120 14.37 -2.35 1.46
N GLN A 121 14.17 -2.25 0.15
CA GLN A 121 15.22 -2.40 -0.87
C GLN A 121 15.87 -1.06 -1.24
N GLY A 122 15.46 0.05 -0.63
CA GLY A 122 16.03 1.37 -0.86
C GLY A 122 15.29 2.24 -1.88
N TYR A 123 14.19 1.77 -2.47
CA TYR A 123 13.45 2.55 -3.47
C TYR A 123 12.52 3.59 -2.84
N ASN A 124 12.38 4.72 -3.51
CA ASN A 124 11.31 5.66 -3.23
C ASN A 124 9.97 5.11 -3.68
N CYS A 125 9.03 5.01 -2.74
CA CYS A 125 7.73 4.43 -3.00
C CYS A 125 6.60 5.23 -2.37
N VAL A 126 5.45 5.23 -3.04
CA VAL A 126 4.14 5.60 -2.49
C VAL A 126 3.12 4.51 -2.79
N TRP A 127 2.00 4.52 -2.08
CA TRP A 127 0.94 3.56 -2.34
C TRP A 127 -0.44 4.22 -2.37
N PHE A 128 -1.29 3.77 -3.31
CA PHE A 128 -2.67 4.20 -3.45
C PHE A 128 -3.61 3.28 -2.68
N GLN A 129 -4.84 3.71 -2.48
CA GLN A 129 -5.81 2.98 -1.65
C GLN A 129 -6.23 1.63 -2.27
N ASN A 130 -6.33 1.56 -3.58
CA ASN A 130 -6.50 0.35 -4.41
C ASN A 130 -6.36 0.73 -5.90
N GLU A 131 -6.39 -0.25 -6.81
CA GLU A 131 -6.22 0.00 -8.26
C GLU A 131 -7.30 0.90 -8.87
N GLY A 132 -8.54 0.80 -8.37
CA GLY A 132 -9.67 1.60 -8.85
C GLY A 132 -9.71 3.03 -8.31
N MET A 133 -8.78 3.41 -7.42
CA MET A 133 -8.76 4.70 -6.74
C MET A 133 -7.51 5.49 -7.08
N THR A 134 -7.34 5.83 -8.35
CA THR A 134 -6.28 6.77 -8.79
C THR A 134 -6.57 8.16 -8.23
N PRO A 135 -5.62 8.81 -7.53
CA PRO A 135 -5.76 10.18 -7.07
C PRO A 135 -6.06 11.16 -8.21
N ASP A 136 -6.69 12.29 -7.88
CA ASP A 136 -6.88 13.39 -8.83
C ASP A 136 -5.53 13.97 -9.24
N MET A 137 -5.43 14.41 -10.49
CA MET A 137 -4.14 14.88 -11.02
C MET A 137 -3.60 16.09 -10.25
N GLU A 138 -4.45 16.94 -9.71
CA GLU A 138 -4.03 18.06 -8.84
C GLU A 138 -3.28 17.61 -7.57
N PHE A 139 -3.59 16.41 -7.04
CA PHE A 139 -2.89 15.81 -5.90
C PHE A 139 -1.63 15.04 -6.33
N LEU A 140 -1.62 14.53 -7.57
CA LEU A 140 -0.46 13.84 -8.12
C LEU A 140 0.60 14.81 -8.67
N ASP A 141 0.19 15.99 -9.15
CA ASP A 141 1.07 16.93 -9.84
C ASP A 141 2.33 17.31 -9.03
N PRO A 142 2.24 17.74 -7.76
CA PRO A 142 3.43 18.04 -6.97
C PRO A 142 4.34 16.82 -6.77
N LEU A 143 3.75 15.64 -6.60
CA LEU A 143 4.47 14.40 -6.41
C LEU A 143 5.20 13.99 -7.70
N ILE A 144 4.47 13.88 -8.81
CA ILE A 144 5.02 13.42 -10.08
C ILE A 144 6.08 14.38 -10.62
N SER A 145 5.84 15.70 -10.49
CA SER A 145 6.78 16.72 -10.96
C SER A 145 8.13 16.68 -10.23
N SER A 146 8.17 16.16 -9.01
CA SER A 146 9.41 16.06 -8.21
C SER A 146 10.35 14.94 -8.66
N PHE A 147 9.92 14.01 -9.51
CA PHE A 147 10.72 12.85 -9.92
C PHE A 147 10.89 12.83 -11.43
N SER A 148 12.08 12.44 -11.91
CA SER A 148 12.35 12.30 -13.34
C SER A 148 11.78 11.02 -13.91
N ASP A 149 11.78 9.96 -13.10
CA ASP A 149 11.37 8.62 -13.49
C ASP A 149 10.25 8.11 -12.57
N VAL A 150 9.16 7.64 -13.17
CA VAL A 150 7.97 7.19 -12.43
C VAL A 150 7.58 5.80 -12.90
N ILE A 151 7.58 4.85 -11.98
CA ILE A 151 7.26 3.46 -12.23
C ILE A 151 5.92 3.11 -11.57
N VAL A 152 5.01 2.54 -12.33
CA VAL A 152 3.75 2.00 -11.78
C VAL A 152 3.89 0.50 -11.63
N PHE A 153 3.93 0.03 -10.39
CA PHE A 153 4.12 -1.38 -10.05
C PHE A 153 2.91 -1.90 -9.27
N PHE A 154 1.85 -2.24 -10.02
CA PHE A 154 0.62 -2.83 -9.51
C PHE A 154 0.63 -4.35 -9.62
N ASP A 155 -0.43 -5.02 -9.15
CA ASP A 155 -0.54 -6.48 -9.27
C ASP A 155 -0.47 -6.92 -10.73
N ASN A 156 0.16 -8.06 -10.96
CA ASN A 156 0.22 -8.69 -12.28
C ASN A 156 -1.05 -9.53 -12.58
N ASP A 157 -2.21 -9.13 -12.05
CA ASP A 157 -3.50 -9.66 -12.45
C ASP A 157 -4.21 -8.69 -13.43
N LYS A 158 -5.30 -9.15 -14.06
CA LYS A 158 -6.01 -8.36 -15.08
C LYS A 158 -6.37 -6.96 -14.58
N THR A 159 -6.87 -6.84 -13.36
CA THR A 159 -7.30 -5.55 -12.79
C THR A 159 -6.12 -4.62 -12.55
N GLY A 160 -5.03 -5.13 -12.01
CA GLY A 160 -3.80 -4.36 -11.77
C GLY A 160 -3.16 -3.89 -13.06
N ILE A 161 -3.07 -4.76 -14.07
CA ILE A 161 -2.53 -4.42 -15.40
C ILE A 161 -3.36 -3.32 -16.06
N GLU A 162 -4.70 -3.46 -16.13
CA GLU A 162 -5.58 -2.45 -16.74
C GLU A 162 -5.50 -1.09 -16.00
N ALA A 163 -5.41 -1.11 -14.68
CA ALA A 163 -5.28 0.11 -13.88
C ALA A 163 -3.91 0.78 -14.07
N SER A 164 -2.84 -0.02 -14.14
CA SER A 164 -1.48 0.45 -14.40
C SER A 164 -1.37 1.13 -15.76
N ILE A 165 -1.88 0.49 -16.84
CA ILE A 165 -1.90 1.07 -18.18
C ILE A 165 -2.60 2.43 -18.18
N LYS A 166 -3.81 2.51 -17.60
CA LYS A 166 -4.58 3.77 -17.55
C LYS A 166 -3.85 4.88 -16.79
N LEU A 167 -3.13 4.54 -15.73
CA LEU A 167 -2.34 5.52 -14.99
C LEU A 167 -1.15 5.99 -15.82
N VAL A 168 -0.38 5.05 -16.41
CA VAL A 168 0.78 5.37 -17.25
C VAL A 168 0.39 6.22 -18.45
N GLU A 169 -0.70 5.91 -19.16
CA GLU A 169 -1.22 6.74 -20.26
C GLU A 169 -1.45 8.19 -19.83
N LYS A 170 -2.02 8.41 -18.65
CA LYS A 170 -2.21 9.75 -18.09
C LYS A 170 -0.88 10.44 -17.75
N LEU A 171 0.05 9.72 -17.11
CA LEU A 171 1.36 10.25 -16.76
C LEU A 171 2.15 10.63 -18.00
N GLN A 172 2.12 9.79 -19.03
CA GLN A 172 2.75 10.06 -20.33
C GLN A 172 2.14 11.27 -21.04
N LEU A 173 0.80 11.35 -21.06
CA LEU A 173 0.09 12.46 -21.71
C LEU A 173 0.39 13.81 -21.06
N ILE A 174 0.48 13.86 -19.71
CA ILE A 174 0.60 15.12 -18.97
C ILE A 174 2.06 15.50 -18.72
N TYR A 175 2.92 14.51 -18.41
CA TYR A 175 4.29 14.76 -17.97
C TYR A 175 5.36 14.18 -18.90
N GLY A 176 4.97 13.44 -19.94
CA GLY A 176 5.91 12.79 -20.87
C GLY A 176 6.75 11.68 -20.24
N LYS A 177 6.33 11.14 -19.08
CA LYS A 177 7.08 10.13 -18.32
C LYS A 177 6.17 9.10 -17.68
N GLY A 178 6.76 8.01 -17.22
CA GLY A 178 6.11 6.91 -16.53
C GLY A 178 6.01 5.66 -17.39
N TYR A 179 6.20 4.51 -16.74
CA TYR A 179 6.02 3.19 -17.34
C TYR A 179 5.53 2.17 -16.30
N SER A 180 4.98 1.07 -16.78
CA SER A 180 4.53 -0.02 -15.93
C SER A 180 5.64 -1.06 -15.75
N LEU A 181 5.76 -1.56 -14.53
CA LEU A 181 6.57 -2.71 -14.20
C LEU A 181 5.66 -3.87 -13.78
N TYR A 182 5.92 -5.07 -14.27
CA TYR A 182 5.15 -6.27 -13.95
C TYR A 182 6.08 -7.42 -13.60
N LEU A 183 5.68 -8.23 -12.62
CA LEU A 183 6.33 -9.51 -12.37
C LEU A 183 6.12 -10.45 -13.57
N PRO A 184 7.04 -11.41 -13.81
CA PRO A 184 6.86 -12.44 -14.82
C PRO A 184 5.53 -13.19 -14.67
N THR A 185 4.84 -13.43 -15.77
CA THR A 185 3.51 -14.08 -15.77
C THR A 185 3.53 -15.49 -15.23
N GLU A 186 4.66 -16.17 -15.35
CA GLU A 186 4.90 -17.51 -14.81
C GLU A 186 4.70 -17.58 -13.29
N LEU A 187 5.00 -16.49 -12.59
CA LEU A 187 4.83 -16.40 -11.14
C LEU A 187 3.36 -16.39 -10.70
N LEU A 188 2.43 -16.04 -11.59
CA LEU A 188 0.99 -16.08 -11.30
C LEU A 188 0.51 -17.51 -11.00
N VAL A 189 1.07 -18.51 -11.65
CA VAL A 189 0.74 -19.94 -11.40
C VAL A 189 1.07 -20.32 -9.95
N GLU A 190 2.10 -19.70 -9.38
CA GLU A 190 2.48 -19.86 -7.98
C GLU A 190 1.70 -18.93 -7.04
N GLY A 191 0.76 -18.13 -7.58
CA GLY A 191 -0.01 -17.13 -6.83
C GLY A 191 0.83 -15.96 -6.34
N ILE A 192 1.91 -15.62 -7.06
CA ILE A 192 2.76 -14.44 -6.83
C ILE A 192 2.35 -13.38 -7.84
N LYS A 193 1.77 -12.31 -7.38
CA LYS A 193 1.24 -11.26 -8.25
C LYS A 193 1.75 -9.86 -7.94
N ASP A 194 2.35 -9.67 -6.79
CA ASP A 194 2.86 -8.39 -6.30
C ASP A 194 4.22 -8.56 -5.60
N PRO A 195 4.98 -7.47 -5.34
CA PRO A 195 6.26 -7.53 -4.64
C PRO A 195 6.20 -8.20 -3.28
N SER A 196 5.12 -8.00 -2.54
CA SER A 196 4.98 -8.60 -1.21
C SER A 196 4.76 -10.11 -1.27
N ASP A 197 4.02 -10.60 -2.27
CA ASP A 197 3.88 -12.04 -2.52
C ASP A 197 5.22 -12.66 -2.92
N LEU A 198 6.02 -11.95 -3.73
CA LEU A 198 7.34 -12.43 -4.17
C LEU A 198 8.28 -12.64 -2.97
N ILE A 199 8.37 -11.64 -2.08
CA ILE A 199 9.16 -11.80 -0.84
C ILE A 199 8.63 -12.96 0.01
N ALA A 200 7.33 -13.03 0.22
CA ALA A 200 6.74 -14.02 1.10
C ALA A 200 6.95 -15.47 0.62
N LYS A 201 7.12 -15.70 -0.68
CA LYS A 201 7.24 -17.04 -1.27
C LYS A 201 8.64 -17.40 -1.77
N LYS A 202 9.41 -16.42 -2.23
CA LYS A 202 10.73 -16.63 -2.83
C LYS A 202 11.86 -15.94 -2.06
N GLY A 203 11.51 -15.03 -1.13
CA GLY A 203 12.49 -14.27 -0.34
C GLY A 203 13.01 -13.01 -1.02
N ARG A 204 13.75 -12.25 -0.22
CA ARG A 204 14.26 -10.92 -0.58
C ARG A 204 15.17 -10.94 -1.82
N GLN A 205 16.04 -11.95 -1.94
CA GLN A 205 17.01 -12.00 -3.03
C GLN A 205 16.36 -12.08 -4.40
N GLU A 206 15.24 -12.79 -4.50
CA GLU A 206 14.50 -12.90 -5.77
C GLU A 206 13.87 -11.55 -6.16
N LEU A 207 13.31 -10.80 -5.20
CA LEU A 207 12.84 -9.45 -5.48
C LEU A 207 13.98 -8.53 -5.92
N LEU A 208 15.14 -8.57 -5.25
CA LEU A 208 16.30 -7.78 -5.64
C LEU A 208 16.80 -8.13 -7.05
N ASN A 209 16.90 -9.41 -7.38
CA ASN A 209 17.30 -9.86 -8.71
C ASN A 209 16.34 -9.31 -9.79
N PHE A 210 15.04 -9.39 -9.52
CA PHE A 210 14.02 -8.84 -10.41
C PHE A 210 14.16 -7.34 -10.59
N LEU A 211 14.26 -6.59 -9.50
CA LEU A 211 14.36 -5.11 -9.54
C LEU A 211 15.64 -4.68 -10.28
N ASN A 212 16.80 -5.24 -9.93
CA ASN A 212 18.08 -4.90 -10.57
C ASN A 212 18.14 -5.21 -12.08
N SER A 213 17.28 -6.11 -12.57
CA SER A 213 17.22 -6.45 -13.98
C SER A 213 16.22 -5.61 -14.77
N ASN A 214 15.34 -4.85 -14.11
CA ASN A 214 14.20 -4.16 -14.74
C ASN A 214 14.09 -2.68 -14.39
N ILE A 215 14.83 -2.21 -13.39
CA ILE A 215 14.95 -0.82 -12.95
C ILE A 215 16.45 -0.47 -12.86
#